data_d6b65d5e4c74a6dfcbcc9e70ec199dce
#
_entry.id   d6b65d5e4c74a6dfcbcc9e70ec199dce
#
_cell.length_a   1.000
_cell.length_b   1.000
_cell.length_c   1.000
_cell.angle_alpha   90.00
_cell.angle_beta   90.00
_cell.angle_gamma   90.00
#
_symmetry.space_group_name_H-M   'P 1'
#
loop_
_entity.id
_entity.type
_entity.pdbx_description
1 polymer ?
#
loop_
_entity_poly.entity_id
_entity_poly.type
_entity_poly.pdbx_seq_one_letter_code
_entity_poly.pdbx_strand_id
1 'polypeptide(L)'
;MVVHASENFYGAEGSTDMVGPQSYLANEADRLWVAVYDGFSRMAVPLFIIVSAFLLAPMKAGLTSWQFYRQRCIRILPPFFIFMILYSTLPLLWGQIDAETSLKDISRIFLNFPSQAGHLWFMYPLISLYLFIPVISPWLNKATAKEERFFIGLFLLSTCMPYLNRCFGEVWGQCFWNEYHILWYFSGYLGYLVLAHYIHVHLTWNRSKRLVIGIASMLVGALLTIYS
;
A
#
# COMPACT_ATOMS: atom_id res chain seq x y z
N MET A 1 5.45 8.58 7.12
CA MET A 1 5.79 9.98 7.53
C MET A 1 6.50 10.72 6.40
N VAL A 2 7.66 10.24 5.90
CA VAL A 2 8.41 10.96 4.84
C VAL A 2 7.59 11.14 3.56
N VAL A 3 6.87 10.10 3.08
CA VAL A 3 5.96 10.21 1.92
C VAL A 3 4.96 11.35 2.09
N HIS A 4 4.26 11.40 3.23
CA HIS A 4 3.25 12.45 3.46
C HIS A 4 3.85 13.84 3.65
N ALA A 5 5.12 13.94 4.05
CA ALA A 5 5.82 15.20 4.08
C ALA A 5 6.19 15.70 2.67
N SER A 6 6.55 14.78 1.76
CA SER A 6 6.84 15.12 0.36
C SER A 6 5.57 15.38 -0.46
N GLU A 7 4.45 14.70 -0.17
CA GLU A 7 3.17 14.89 -0.88
C GLU A 7 2.64 16.33 -0.82
N ASN A 8 2.99 17.09 0.22
CA ASN A 8 2.62 18.51 0.31
C ASN A 8 3.24 19.39 -0.79
N PHE A 9 4.24 18.88 -1.51
CA PHE A 9 4.90 19.59 -2.61
C PHE A 9 4.36 19.20 -3.98
N TYR A 10 3.49 18.17 -4.08
CA TYR A 10 2.82 17.78 -5.31
C TYR A 10 1.49 18.53 -5.47
N GLY A 11 1.08 18.76 -6.70
CA GLY A 11 -0.19 19.40 -7.01
C GLY A 11 -1.43 18.58 -6.68
N ALA A 12 -2.59 19.03 -7.13
CA ALA A 12 -3.87 18.38 -6.94
C ALA A 12 -3.84 16.91 -7.39
N GLU A 13 -4.73 16.09 -6.84
CA GLU A 13 -4.81 14.63 -7.06
C GLU A 13 -4.52 14.23 -8.51
N GLY A 14 -3.50 13.38 -8.68
CA GLY A 14 -3.08 12.87 -9.98
C GLY A 14 -2.14 13.77 -10.79
N SER A 15 -1.80 14.98 -10.31
CA SER A 15 -0.80 15.84 -10.94
C SER A 15 0.60 15.40 -10.53
N THR A 16 1.49 15.31 -11.53
CA THR A 16 2.94 15.14 -11.29
C THR A 16 3.64 16.49 -11.05
N ASP A 17 2.89 17.60 -11.14
CA ASP A 17 3.44 18.92 -10.93
C ASP A 17 3.60 19.19 -9.43
N MET A 18 4.82 19.48 -9.01
CA MET A 18 5.12 19.87 -7.64
C MET A 18 4.54 21.25 -7.36
N VAL A 19 3.64 21.34 -6.37
CA VAL A 19 3.07 22.59 -5.89
C VAL A 19 3.44 22.76 -4.43
N GLY A 20 4.34 23.66 -4.14
CA GLY A 20 4.76 23.95 -2.79
C GLY A 20 5.03 25.43 -2.61
N PRO A 21 5.52 25.86 -1.45
CA PRO A 21 6.01 27.22 -1.30
C PRO A 21 6.97 27.52 -2.43
N GLN A 22 6.68 28.57 -3.22
CA GLN A 22 7.47 28.90 -4.44
C GLN A 22 8.97 29.00 -4.18
N SER A 23 9.39 29.34 -2.98
CA SER A 23 10.78 29.37 -2.56
C SER A 23 11.49 28.01 -2.60
N TYR A 24 10.76 26.90 -2.36
CA TYR A 24 11.31 25.55 -2.43
C TYR A 24 11.39 25.01 -3.84
N LEU A 25 10.47 25.41 -4.71
CA LEU A 25 10.37 24.89 -6.08
C LEU A 25 11.16 25.72 -7.09
N ALA A 26 11.71 26.86 -6.70
CA ALA A 26 12.53 27.73 -7.55
C ALA A 26 13.88 27.10 -7.89
N ASN A 27 14.34 26.10 -7.09
CA ASN A 27 15.63 25.45 -7.24
C ASN A 27 15.46 24.00 -7.71
N GLU A 28 16.11 23.60 -8.81
CA GLU A 28 16.10 22.22 -9.32
C GLU A 28 16.63 21.20 -8.29
N ALA A 29 17.59 21.61 -7.45
CA ALA A 29 18.14 20.76 -6.42
C ALA A 29 17.05 20.39 -5.37
N ASP A 30 16.21 21.31 -4.98
CA ASP A 30 15.12 21.06 -4.01
C ASP A 30 14.06 20.14 -4.60
N ARG A 31 13.72 20.32 -5.88
CA ARG A 31 12.82 19.38 -6.60
C ARG A 31 13.39 17.97 -6.63
N LEU A 32 14.68 17.83 -6.95
CA LEU A 32 15.34 16.53 -6.98
C LEU A 32 15.32 15.87 -5.59
N TRP A 33 15.59 16.62 -4.53
CA TRP A 33 15.57 16.07 -3.18
C TRP A 33 14.17 15.63 -2.75
N VAL A 34 13.12 16.40 -3.06
CA VAL A 34 11.72 15.99 -2.80
C VAL A 34 11.41 14.69 -3.54
N ALA A 35 11.75 14.59 -4.84
CA ALA A 35 11.56 13.38 -5.63
C ALA A 35 12.34 12.18 -5.08
N VAL A 36 13.57 12.39 -4.60
CA VAL A 36 14.39 11.35 -3.96
C VAL A 36 13.73 10.85 -2.67
N TYR A 37 13.32 11.76 -1.77
CA TYR A 37 12.65 11.36 -0.52
C TYR A 37 11.34 10.63 -0.79
N ASP A 38 10.54 11.08 -1.74
CA ASP A 38 9.30 10.44 -2.13
C ASP A 38 9.55 9.06 -2.75
N GLY A 39 10.41 8.97 -3.75
CA GLY A 39 10.73 7.73 -4.45
C GLY A 39 11.22 6.61 -3.53
N PHE A 40 12.12 6.93 -2.58
CA PHE A 40 12.57 5.97 -1.58
C PHE A 40 11.51 5.62 -0.54
N SER A 41 10.59 6.51 -0.25
CA SER A 41 9.57 6.31 0.79
C SER A 41 8.33 5.57 0.29
N ARG A 42 7.97 5.66 -0.98
CA ARG A 42 6.76 5.02 -1.57
C ARG A 42 6.78 3.50 -1.47
N MET A 43 7.95 2.88 -1.47
CA MET A 43 8.06 1.43 -1.28
C MET A 43 7.72 0.95 0.14
N ALA A 44 7.57 1.85 1.12
CA ALA A 44 7.30 1.47 2.51
C ALA A 44 6.01 0.65 2.67
N VAL A 45 4.94 1.00 1.97
CA VAL A 45 3.65 0.30 2.04
C VAL A 45 3.73 -1.12 1.47
N PRO A 46 4.22 -1.34 0.23
CA PRO A 46 4.44 -2.69 -0.28
C PRO A 46 5.34 -3.54 0.61
N LEU A 47 6.44 -2.98 1.11
CA LEU A 47 7.36 -3.70 2.00
C LEU A 47 6.69 -4.10 3.31
N PHE A 48 5.90 -3.20 3.90
CA PHE A 48 5.16 -3.50 5.13
C PHE A 48 4.15 -4.63 4.91
N ILE A 49 3.47 -4.66 3.78
CA ILE A 49 2.55 -5.73 3.40
C ILE A 49 3.30 -7.05 3.19
N ILE A 50 4.43 -7.03 2.48
CA ILE A 50 5.27 -8.23 2.27
C ILE A 50 5.73 -8.79 3.62
N VAL A 51 6.24 -7.96 4.52
CA VAL A 51 6.67 -8.39 5.86
C VAL A 51 5.49 -8.94 6.68
N SER A 52 4.35 -8.27 6.65
CA SER A 52 3.15 -8.75 7.33
C SER A 52 2.67 -10.09 6.80
N ALA A 53 2.65 -10.25 5.48
CA ALA A 53 2.30 -11.51 4.83
C ALA A 53 3.31 -12.63 5.15
N PHE A 54 4.60 -12.34 5.11
CA PHE A 54 5.66 -13.28 5.46
C PHE A 54 5.51 -13.85 6.89
N LEU A 55 5.03 -13.03 7.82
CA LEU A 55 4.84 -13.43 9.22
C LEU A 55 3.51 -14.14 9.49
N LEU A 56 2.50 -13.92 8.64
CA LEU A 56 1.11 -14.27 8.94
C LEU A 56 0.46 -15.24 7.95
N ALA A 57 1.00 -15.35 6.74
CA ALA A 57 0.45 -16.20 5.69
C ALA A 57 1.43 -17.31 5.30
N PRO A 58 0.95 -18.55 5.14
CA PRO A 58 -0.40 -19.02 5.49
C PRO A 58 -0.63 -19.06 6.99
N MET A 59 -1.89 -19.15 7.41
CA MET A 59 -2.22 -19.33 8.83
C MET A 59 -1.52 -20.58 9.40
N LYS A 60 -1.11 -20.48 10.66
CA LYS A 60 -0.52 -21.63 11.38
C LYS A 60 -1.49 -22.80 11.44
N ALA A 61 -0.98 -24.00 11.26
CA ALA A 61 -1.76 -25.24 11.39
C ALA A 61 -2.48 -25.30 12.75
N GLY A 62 -3.74 -25.72 12.74
CA GLY A 62 -4.56 -25.83 13.95
C GLY A 62 -5.23 -24.52 14.42
N LEU A 63 -4.90 -23.39 13.79
CA LEU A 63 -5.56 -22.13 14.11
C LEU A 63 -6.84 -21.98 13.29
N THR A 64 -7.98 -21.72 13.97
CA THR A 64 -9.24 -21.44 13.26
C THR A 64 -9.24 -20.00 12.74
N SER A 65 -10.02 -19.73 11.67
CA SER A 65 -10.17 -18.37 11.13
C SER A 65 -10.66 -17.39 12.20
N TRP A 66 -11.58 -17.81 13.08
CA TRP A 66 -12.07 -16.99 14.17
C TRP A 66 -10.99 -16.64 15.19
N GLN A 67 -10.16 -17.60 15.58
CA GLN A 67 -9.03 -17.35 16.49
C GLN A 67 -8.02 -16.39 15.86
N PHE A 68 -7.74 -16.53 14.56
CA PHE A 68 -6.87 -15.63 13.81
C PHE A 68 -7.45 -14.20 13.84
N TYR A 69 -8.70 -14.01 13.44
CA TYR A 69 -9.36 -12.69 13.44
C TYR A 69 -9.35 -12.07 14.84
N ARG A 70 -9.77 -12.79 15.85
CA ARG A 70 -9.76 -12.29 17.23
C ARG A 70 -8.40 -11.80 17.67
N GLN A 71 -7.32 -12.57 17.40
CA GLN A 71 -5.97 -12.19 17.77
C GLN A 71 -5.49 -10.91 17.03
N ARG A 72 -5.88 -10.71 15.77
CA ARG A 72 -5.49 -9.54 14.98
C ARG A 72 -6.35 -8.33 15.34
N CYS A 73 -7.65 -8.50 15.42
CA CYS A 73 -8.56 -7.42 15.77
C CYS A 73 -8.23 -6.80 17.14
N ILE A 74 -8.00 -7.63 18.17
CA ILE A 74 -7.66 -7.13 19.51
C ILE A 74 -6.37 -6.30 19.52
N ARG A 75 -5.42 -6.59 18.63
CA ARG A 75 -4.13 -5.87 18.59
C ARG A 75 -4.18 -4.59 17.76
N ILE A 76 -4.99 -4.55 16.72
CA ILE A 76 -4.95 -3.50 15.70
C ILE A 76 -6.11 -2.53 15.84
N LEU A 77 -7.33 -3.03 16.06
CA LEU A 77 -8.51 -2.16 16.08
C LEU A 77 -8.53 -1.16 17.25
N PRO A 78 -8.17 -1.54 18.50
CA PRO A 78 -8.21 -0.57 19.59
C PRO A 78 -7.28 0.64 19.36
N PRO A 79 -5.97 0.48 19.11
CA PRO A 79 -5.14 1.64 18.81
C PRO A 79 -5.58 2.40 17.55
N PHE A 80 -6.03 1.70 16.51
CA PHE A 80 -6.54 2.34 15.31
C PHE A 80 -7.73 3.27 15.63
N PHE A 81 -8.74 2.80 16.33
CA PHE A 81 -9.90 3.62 16.70
C PHE A 81 -9.54 4.75 17.66
N ILE A 82 -8.63 4.51 18.60
CA ILE A 82 -8.14 5.58 19.49
C ILE A 82 -7.52 6.71 18.65
N PHE A 83 -6.63 6.39 17.72
CA PHE A 83 -6.03 7.41 16.85
C PHE A 83 -7.06 8.08 15.94
N MET A 84 -8.02 7.32 15.39
CA MET A 84 -9.11 7.89 14.58
C MET A 84 -9.90 8.94 15.38
N ILE A 85 -10.27 8.63 16.63
CA ILE A 85 -10.98 9.56 17.53
C ILE A 85 -10.10 10.78 17.83
N LEU A 86 -8.82 10.56 18.16
CA LEU A 86 -7.90 11.67 18.46
C LEU A 86 -7.74 12.62 17.26
N TYR A 87 -7.57 12.09 16.05
CA TYR A 87 -7.45 12.92 14.84
C TYR A 87 -8.76 13.60 14.43
N SER A 88 -9.90 13.07 14.86
CA SER A 88 -11.20 13.73 14.65
C SER A 88 -11.49 14.82 15.69
N THR A 89 -10.89 14.77 16.88
CA THR A 89 -11.25 15.64 18.02
C THR A 89 -10.17 16.68 18.35
N LEU A 90 -8.89 16.30 18.35
CA LEU A 90 -7.81 17.20 18.73
C LEU A 90 -7.70 18.45 17.83
N PRO A 91 -7.86 18.36 16.50
CA PRO A 91 -7.82 19.55 15.63
C PRO A 91 -8.90 20.59 15.97
N LEU A 92 -10.05 20.14 16.52
CA LEU A 92 -11.10 21.04 17.01
C LEU A 92 -10.61 21.91 18.17
N LEU A 93 -9.79 21.36 19.09
CA LEU A 93 -9.25 22.09 20.23
C LEU A 93 -8.28 23.20 19.82
N TRP A 94 -7.64 23.07 18.68
CA TRP A 94 -6.73 24.09 18.11
C TRP A 94 -7.37 24.95 17.04
N GLY A 95 -8.69 24.84 16.81
CA GLY A 95 -9.40 25.63 15.82
C GLY A 95 -9.03 25.31 14.36
N GLN A 96 -8.46 24.13 14.09
CA GLN A 96 -8.10 23.69 12.74
C GLN A 96 -9.31 23.16 11.96
N ILE A 97 -10.30 22.64 12.67
CA ILE A 97 -11.58 22.20 12.12
C ILE A 97 -12.72 22.73 12.99
N ASP A 98 -13.92 22.79 12.45
CA ASP A 98 -15.14 23.13 13.19
C ASP A 98 -15.78 21.89 13.83
N ALA A 99 -16.78 22.12 14.68
CA ALA A 99 -17.49 21.06 15.39
C ALA A 99 -18.29 20.16 14.43
N GLU A 100 -18.79 20.70 13.34
CA GLU A 100 -19.53 19.95 12.32
C GLU A 100 -18.63 18.95 11.62
N THR A 101 -17.43 19.38 11.18
CA THR A 101 -16.42 18.52 10.56
C THR A 101 -15.95 17.43 11.53
N SER A 102 -15.70 17.79 12.80
CA SER A 102 -15.32 16.80 13.82
C SER A 102 -16.39 15.74 14.00
N LEU A 103 -17.66 16.12 14.11
CA LEU A 103 -18.78 15.18 14.26
C LEU A 103 -18.95 14.30 13.00
N LYS A 104 -18.79 14.88 11.82
CA LYS A 104 -18.83 14.17 10.55
C LYS A 104 -17.72 13.13 10.46
N ASP A 105 -16.49 13.48 10.82
CA ASP A 105 -15.34 12.55 10.85
C ASP A 105 -15.59 11.39 11.82
N ILE A 106 -16.06 11.67 13.04
CA ILE A 106 -16.42 10.64 14.03
C ILE A 106 -17.52 9.71 13.50
N SER A 107 -18.57 10.26 12.89
CA SER A 107 -19.69 9.46 12.37
C SER A 107 -19.29 8.50 11.26
N ARG A 108 -18.21 8.80 10.55
CA ARG A 108 -17.70 8.03 9.40
C ARG A 108 -16.50 7.14 9.72
N ILE A 109 -16.10 7.06 10.98
CA ILE A 109 -14.86 6.40 11.43
C ILE A 109 -14.71 4.95 10.95
N PHE A 110 -15.82 4.23 10.72
CA PHE A 110 -15.78 2.87 10.17
C PHE A 110 -15.66 2.80 8.65
N LEU A 111 -15.89 3.92 7.96
CA LEU A 111 -15.97 3.96 6.51
C LEU A 111 -14.85 4.79 5.89
N ASN A 112 -14.33 5.76 6.62
CA ASN A 112 -13.33 6.68 6.13
C ASN A 112 -12.41 7.18 7.27
N PHE A 113 -11.23 7.66 6.92
CA PHE A 113 -10.30 8.29 7.85
C PHE A 113 -10.65 9.78 8.03
N PRO A 114 -10.29 10.39 9.20
CA PRO A 114 -10.53 11.79 9.44
C PRO A 114 -9.84 12.70 8.41
N SER A 115 -10.43 13.85 8.14
CA SER A 115 -9.92 14.84 7.18
C SER A 115 -8.45 15.24 7.44
N GLN A 116 -8.03 15.27 8.71
CA GLN A 116 -6.68 15.61 9.14
C GLN A 116 -5.71 14.41 9.22
N ALA A 117 -6.17 13.21 8.86
CA ALA A 117 -5.40 11.98 9.06
C ALA A 117 -5.33 11.12 7.79
N GLY A 118 -5.12 11.74 6.65
CA GLY A 118 -4.97 11.04 5.36
C GLY A 118 -3.98 9.86 5.40
N HIS A 119 -2.91 9.98 6.20
CA HIS A 119 -1.93 8.90 6.40
C HIS A 119 -2.48 7.61 7.03
N LEU A 120 -3.68 7.63 7.62
CA LEU A 120 -4.34 6.43 8.16
C LEU A 120 -5.02 5.57 7.09
N TRP A 121 -5.10 6.03 5.83
CA TRP A 121 -5.69 5.28 4.72
C TRP A 121 -5.14 3.85 4.61
N PHE A 122 -3.86 3.68 4.90
CA PHE A 122 -3.17 2.40 4.81
C PHE A 122 -3.74 1.32 5.75
N MET A 123 -4.36 1.70 6.86
CA MET A 123 -4.94 0.75 7.81
C MET A 123 -6.09 -0.06 7.20
N TYR A 124 -6.86 0.53 6.28
CA TYR A 124 -7.97 -0.15 5.62
C TYR A 124 -7.51 -1.31 4.72
N PRO A 125 -6.57 -1.11 3.77
CA PRO A 125 -5.97 -2.21 3.01
C PRO A 125 -5.33 -3.27 3.91
N LEU A 126 -4.67 -2.88 4.99
CA LEU A 126 -4.05 -3.81 5.93
C LEU A 126 -5.09 -4.69 6.65
N ILE A 127 -6.17 -4.09 7.14
CA ILE A 127 -7.29 -4.83 7.76
C ILE A 127 -7.93 -5.77 6.73
N SER A 128 -8.19 -5.28 5.52
CA SER A 128 -8.73 -6.09 4.42
C SER A 128 -7.83 -7.30 4.12
N LEU A 129 -6.51 -7.09 4.08
CA LEU A 129 -5.55 -8.18 3.89
C LEU A 129 -5.63 -9.22 5.02
N TYR A 130 -5.74 -8.78 6.27
CA TYR A 130 -5.88 -9.70 7.41
C TYR A 130 -7.20 -10.49 7.37
N LEU A 131 -8.28 -9.88 6.90
CA LEU A 131 -9.53 -10.60 6.67
C LEU A 131 -9.39 -11.64 5.55
N PHE A 132 -8.53 -11.39 4.58
CA PHE A 132 -8.33 -12.30 3.44
C PHE A 132 -7.33 -13.43 3.72
N ILE A 133 -6.39 -13.28 4.65
CA ILE A 133 -5.40 -14.32 4.97
C ILE A 133 -6.02 -15.69 5.26
N PRO A 134 -7.06 -15.86 6.11
CA PRO A 134 -7.70 -17.15 6.31
C PRO A 134 -8.33 -17.74 5.05
N VAL A 135 -8.83 -16.91 4.15
CA VAL A 135 -9.46 -17.34 2.91
C VAL A 135 -8.43 -17.91 1.93
N ILE A 136 -7.26 -17.26 1.80
CA ILE A 136 -6.23 -17.69 0.85
C ILE A 136 -5.31 -18.78 1.42
N SER A 137 -5.21 -18.92 2.74
CA SER A 137 -4.30 -19.87 3.39
C SER A 137 -4.46 -21.32 2.92
N PRO A 138 -5.68 -21.87 2.71
CA PRO A 138 -5.84 -23.22 2.18
C PRO A 138 -5.23 -23.41 0.79
N TRP A 139 -5.29 -22.39 -0.05
CA TRP A 139 -4.67 -22.41 -1.37
C TRP A 139 -3.15 -22.32 -1.25
N LEU A 140 -2.60 -21.39 -0.48
CA LEU A 140 -1.16 -21.23 -0.26
C LEU A 140 -0.51 -22.52 0.27
N ASN A 141 -1.20 -23.23 1.18
CA ASN A 141 -0.70 -24.50 1.73
C ASN A 141 -0.60 -25.64 0.70
N LYS A 142 -1.29 -25.53 -0.43
CA LYS A 142 -1.33 -26.55 -1.48
C LYS A 142 -0.72 -26.11 -2.80
N ALA A 143 -0.54 -24.82 -2.98
CA ALA A 143 -0.08 -24.23 -4.22
C ALA A 143 1.34 -24.68 -4.57
N THR A 144 1.52 -25.02 -5.80
CA THR A 144 2.84 -25.34 -6.35
C THR A 144 3.59 -24.06 -6.73
N ALA A 145 4.91 -24.13 -6.79
CA ALA A 145 5.73 -23.02 -7.25
C ALA A 145 5.35 -22.52 -8.67
N LYS A 146 4.74 -23.38 -9.51
CA LYS A 146 4.28 -22.98 -10.84
C LYS A 146 3.01 -22.12 -10.75
N GLU A 147 2.06 -22.51 -9.92
CA GLU A 147 0.81 -21.78 -9.72
C GLU A 147 1.05 -20.42 -9.09
N GLU A 148 1.92 -20.33 -8.08
CA GLU A 148 2.28 -19.04 -7.48
C GLU A 148 3.01 -18.14 -8.48
N ARG A 149 3.96 -18.67 -9.27
CA ARG A 149 4.63 -17.90 -10.33
C ARG A 149 3.67 -17.40 -11.39
N PHE A 150 2.68 -18.20 -11.76
CA PHE A 150 1.64 -17.76 -12.68
C PHE A 150 0.82 -16.61 -12.08
N PHE A 151 0.39 -16.73 -10.83
CA PHE A 151 -0.30 -15.67 -10.13
C PHE A 151 0.54 -14.38 -10.06
N ILE A 152 1.81 -14.50 -9.65
CA ILE A 152 2.74 -13.36 -9.56
C ILE A 152 2.96 -12.74 -10.94
N GLY A 153 3.04 -13.53 -11.99
CA GLY A 153 3.17 -13.04 -13.36
C GLY A 153 1.97 -12.18 -13.78
N LEU A 154 0.75 -12.64 -13.50
CA LEU A 154 -0.49 -11.86 -13.74
C LEU A 154 -0.55 -10.61 -12.85
N PHE A 155 -0.12 -10.70 -11.61
CA PHE A 155 -0.02 -9.55 -10.72
C PHE A 155 0.96 -8.49 -11.28
N LEU A 156 2.16 -8.89 -11.68
CA LEU A 156 3.12 -7.97 -12.29
C LEU A 156 2.60 -7.35 -13.58
N LEU A 157 1.92 -8.14 -14.41
CA LEU A 157 1.26 -7.62 -15.60
C LEU A 157 0.18 -6.60 -15.24
N SER A 158 -0.64 -6.87 -14.21
CA SER A 158 -1.66 -5.92 -13.75
C SER A 158 -1.05 -4.59 -13.29
N THR A 159 0.10 -4.60 -12.63
CA THR A 159 0.78 -3.37 -12.21
C THR A 159 1.31 -2.53 -13.38
N CYS A 160 1.51 -3.14 -14.54
CA CYS A 160 1.91 -2.42 -15.75
C CYS A 160 0.74 -1.75 -16.48
N MET A 161 -0.52 -2.16 -16.22
CA MET A 161 -1.69 -1.68 -16.95
C MET A 161 -1.89 -0.15 -16.90
N PRO A 162 -1.82 0.52 -15.73
CA PRO A 162 -1.93 1.98 -15.67
C PRO A 162 -0.85 2.71 -16.47
N TYR A 163 0.38 2.16 -16.48
CA TYR A 163 1.48 2.74 -17.25
C TYR A 163 1.30 2.56 -18.75
N LEU A 164 0.76 1.42 -19.21
CA LEU A 164 0.42 1.21 -20.62
C LEU A 164 -0.62 2.22 -21.08
N ASN A 165 -1.67 2.47 -20.29
CA ASN A 165 -2.66 3.50 -20.59
C ASN A 165 -2.05 4.90 -20.65
N ARG A 166 -1.11 5.21 -19.76
CA ARG A 166 -0.41 6.51 -19.75
C ARG A 166 0.48 6.69 -20.98
N CYS A 167 1.18 5.64 -21.46
CA CYS A 167 2.11 5.70 -22.59
C CYS A 167 1.41 5.67 -23.95
N PHE A 168 0.33 4.89 -24.08
CA PHE A 168 -0.29 4.59 -25.36
C PHE A 168 -1.72 5.12 -25.50
N GLY A 169 -2.20 5.85 -24.49
CA GLY A 169 -3.59 6.29 -24.42
C GLY A 169 -4.51 5.13 -24.03
N GLU A 170 -5.78 5.24 -24.36
CA GLU A 170 -6.80 4.24 -24.03
C GLU A 170 -6.62 2.98 -24.89
N VAL A 171 -5.87 2.00 -24.39
CA VAL A 171 -5.54 0.76 -25.11
C VAL A 171 -6.71 -0.24 -25.09
N TRP A 172 -7.56 -0.17 -24.07
CA TRP A 172 -8.78 -0.99 -23.92
C TRP A 172 -9.90 -0.17 -23.32
N GLY A 173 -11.14 -0.58 -23.60
CA GLY A 173 -12.30 0.09 -23.03
C GLY A 173 -12.27 0.13 -21.52
N GLN A 174 -12.37 1.32 -20.94
CA GLN A 174 -12.34 1.53 -19.50
C GLN A 174 -13.74 1.38 -18.91
N CYS A 175 -13.80 0.67 -17.80
CA CYS A 175 -14.94 0.66 -16.91
C CYS A 175 -14.59 1.47 -15.67
N PHE A 176 -15.49 2.29 -15.17
CA PHE A 176 -15.25 3.16 -14.01
C PHE A 176 -14.88 2.40 -12.72
N TRP A 177 -15.07 1.09 -12.66
CA TRP A 177 -14.69 0.23 -11.53
C TRP A 177 -13.45 -0.62 -11.80
N ASN A 178 -12.86 -0.58 -13.01
CA ASN A 178 -11.86 -1.56 -13.41
C ASN A 178 -10.73 -0.96 -14.27
N GLU A 179 -9.76 -0.38 -13.61
CA GLU A 179 -8.52 0.10 -14.23
C GLU A 179 -7.62 -1.03 -14.74
N TYR A 180 -7.79 -2.24 -14.20
CA TYR A 180 -6.98 -3.42 -14.49
C TYR A 180 -7.66 -4.40 -15.44
N HIS A 181 -8.84 -4.07 -15.93
CA HIS A 181 -9.62 -4.86 -16.89
C HIS A 181 -9.74 -6.34 -16.47
N ILE A 182 -9.39 -7.28 -17.36
CA ILE A 182 -9.44 -8.73 -17.09
C ILE A 182 -8.52 -9.18 -15.94
N LEU A 183 -7.57 -8.36 -15.52
CA LEU A 183 -6.61 -8.67 -14.44
C LEU A 183 -7.04 -8.12 -13.09
N TRP A 184 -8.27 -7.64 -12.94
CA TRP A 184 -8.78 -7.04 -11.71
C TRP A 184 -8.50 -7.86 -10.45
N TYR A 185 -8.77 -9.16 -10.47
CA TYR A 185 -8.57 -10.06 -9.33
C TYR A 185 -7.09 -10.38 -9.02
N PHE A 186 -6.20 -10.06 -9.92
CA PHE A 186 -4.76 -10.22 -9.73
C PHE A 186 -4.07 -8.91 -9.33
N SER A 187 -4.80 -7.80 -9.29
CA SER A 187 -4.29 -6.49 -8.93
C SER A 187 -4.26 -6.27 -7.40
N GLY A 188 -3.63 -5.18 -6.99
CA GLY A 188 -3.65 -4.72 -5.61
C GLY A 188 -2.74 -5.50 -4.66
N TYR A 189 -3.00 -5.38 -3.37
CA TYR A 189 -2.08 -5.83 -2.33
C TYR A 189 -1.99 -7.35 -2.14
N LEU A 190 -2.96 -8.10 -2.68
CA LEU A 190 -2.95 -9.56 -2.63
C LEU A 190 -1.72 -10.15 -3.35
N GLY A 191 -1.29 -9.53 -4.44
CA GLY A 191 -0.10 -9.94 -5.17
C GLY A 191 1.17 -9.94 -4.33
N TYR A 192 1.32 -8.93 -3.46
CA TYR A 192 2.44 -8.89 -2.53
C TYR A 192 2.39 -9.99 -1.47
N LEU A 193 1.19 -10.43 -1.06
CA LEU A 193 1.03 -11.55 -0.14
C LEU A 193 1.52 -12.85 -0.77
N VAL A 194 1.09 -13.14 -2.01
CA VAL A 194 1.53 -14.34 -2.74
C VAL A 194 3.03 -14.28 -3.02
N LEU A 195 3.55 -13.12 -3.39
CA LEU A 195 4.99 -12.90 -3.59
C LEU A 195 5.79 -13.17 -2.31
N ALA A 196 5.31 -12.71 -1.15
CA ALA A 196 5.94 -12.97 0.14
C ALA A 196 5.99 -14.47 0.45
N HIS A 197 4.90 -15.18 0.21
CA HIS A 197 4.84 -16.64 0.39
C HIS A 197 5.80 -17.38 -0.56
N TYR A 198 5.82 -17.00 -1.84
CA TYR A 198 6.75 -17.56 -2.81
C TYR A 198 8.21 -17.37 -2.40
N ILE A 199 8.58 -16.18 -1.96
CA ILE A 199 9.94 -15.89 -1.47
C ILE A 199 10.29 -16.73 -0.24
N HIS A 200 9.32 -16.93 0.64
CA HIS A 200 9.53 -17.72 1.86
C HIS A 200 9.70 -19.22 1.60
N VAL A 201 8.82 -19.78 0.77
CA VAL A 201 8.67 -21.24 0.63
C VAL A 201 9.46 -21.80 -0.56
N HIS A 202 9.42 -21.09 -1.70
CA HIS A 202 9.94 -21.64 -2.96
C HIS A 202 11.28 -21.04 -3.40
N LEU A 203 11.70 -19.92 -2.83
CA LEU A 203 12.93 -19.27 -3.25
C LEU A 203 14.15 -19.85 -2.53
N THR A 204 14.95 -20.65 -3.24
CA THR A 204 16.13 -21.35 -2.70
C THR A 204 17.43 -20.54 -2.76
N TRP A 205 17.34 -19.24 -3.08
CA TRP A 205 18.54 -18.39 -3.18
C TRP A 205 19.25 -18.23 -1.84
N ASN A 206 20.58 -18.19 -1.87
CA ASN A 206 21.38 -17.91 -0.69
C ASN A 206 21.14 -16.45 -0.20
N ARG A 207 21.54 -16.18 1.04
CA ARG A 207 21.32 -14.86 1.69
C ARG A 207 21.90 -13.70 0.88
N SER A 208 23.13 -13.87 0.36
CA SER A 208 23.81 -12.82 -0.41
C SER A 208 23.05 -12.48 -1.71
N LYS A 209 22.60 -13.50 -2.44
CA LYS A 209 21.84 -13.31 -3.67
C LYS A 209 20.50 -12.61 -3.40
N ARG A 210 19.79 -12.98 -2.31
CA ARG A 210 18.54 -12.30 -1.92
C ARG A 210 18.77 -10.84 -1.59
N LEU A 211 19.85 -10.51 -0.87
CA LEU A 211 20.20 -9.14 -0.52
C LEU A 211 20.55 -8.32 -1.77
N VAL A 212 21.41 -8.83 -2.63
CA VAL A 212 21.83 -8.11 -3.85
C VAL A 212 20.63 -7.82 -4.76
N ILE A 213 19.81 -8.84 -5.03
CA ILE A 213 18.63 -8.67 -5.89
C ILE A 213 17.60 -7.76 -5.23
N GLY A 214 17.37 -7.90 -3.91
CA GLY A 214 16.45 -7.02 -3.17
C GLY A 214 16.88 -5.56 -3.21
N ILE A 215 18.15 -5.27 -2.93
CA ILE A 215 18.70 -3.91 -2.99
C ILE A 215 18.65 -3.36 -4.43
N ALA A 216 19.06 -4.17 -5.42
CA ALA A 216 19.00 -3.75 -6.82
C ALA A 216 17.57 -3.42 -7.27
N SER A 217 16.60 -4.27 -6.94
CA SER A 217 15.18 -4.03 -7.24
C SER A 217 14.64 -2.77 -6.56
N MET A 218 15.06 -2.53 -5.30
CA MET A 218 14.70 -1.34 -4.55
C MET A 218 15.25 -0.07 -5.22
N LEU A 219 16.52 -0.08 -5.61
CA LEU A 219 17.15 1.06 -6.28
C LEU A 219 16.51 1.34 -7.64
N VAL A 220 16.26 0.30 -8.44
CA VAL A 220 15.59 0.44 -9.74
C VAL A 220 14.18 1.00 -9.56
N GLY A 221 13.41 0.49 -8.59
CA GLY A 221 12.07 1.00 -8.28
C GLY A 221 12.08 2.46 -7.84
N ALA A 222 13.02 2.84 -6.95
CA ALA A 222 13.18 4.23 -6.52
C ALA A 222 13.54 5.15 -7.69
N LEU A 223 14.49 4.75 -8.53
CA LEU A 223 14.88 5.52 -9.72
C LEU A 223 13.71 5.71 -10.69
N LEU A 224 12.95 4.64 -10.97
CA LEU A 224 11.75 4.75 -11.82
C LEU A 224 10.72 5.72 -11.24
N THR A 225 10.54 5.74 -9.92
CA THR A 225 9.61 6.68 -9.26
C THR A 225 10.14 8.12 -9.27
N ILE A 226 11.45 8.33 -9.17
CA ILE A 226 12.05 9.66 -9.19
C ILE A 226 11.93 10.31 -10.59
N TYR A 227 12.00 9.50 -11.65
CA TYR A 227 11.96 9.98 -13.03
C TYR A 227 10.57 9.86 -13.70
N SER A 228 9.55 9.33 -13.02
CA SER A 228 8.17 9.26 -13.54
C SER A 228 7.37 10.51 -13.20
#